data_f0729aa81f3f5a2b892aa45a7e2a3997
#
_entry.id   f0729aa81f3f5a2b892aa45a7e2a3997
#
_cell.length_a   1.000
_cell.length_b   1.000
_cell.length_c   1.000
_cell.angle_alpha   90.00
_cell.angle_beta   90.00
_cell.angle_gamma   90.00
#
_symmetry.space_group_name_H-M   'P 1'
#
loop_
_entity.id
_entity.type
_entity.pdbx_description
1 polymer ?
#
loop_
_entity_poly.entity_id
_entity_poly.type
_entity_poly.pdbx_seq_one_letter_code
_entity_poly.pdbx_strand_id
1 'polypeptide(L)'
;MNTIKDITNFIFLGKDIEELTHYDLLIINADWAEEQLAKDIRIMFDRNIIDKDTLFLICDSHQPDNGRSSASILIEYLKREGLTNKIIVSDKYISNPEILKNIDKLVDINKYNRILRIAKDFVARRWYMNAKRYNFPIDKCDFYGVVDNRNISKNDWYKSEAGINKVMKEFINIGELTINNELSIK
;
A
#
# COMPACT_ATOMS: atom_id res chain seq x y z
N MET A 1 16.57 -24.75 7.97
CA MET A 1 16.24 -23.46 7.34
C MET A 1 14.86 -23.60 6.70
N ASN A 2 13.91 -22.75 7.00
CA ASN A 2 12.56 -22.81 6.38
C ASN A 2 12.47 -21.70 5.35
N THR A 3 12.89 -21.96 4.13
CA THR A 3 13.01 -20.99 3.04
C THR A 3 11.70 -20.22 2.76
N ILE A 4 10.53 -20.89 2.85
CA ILE A 4 9.24 -20.21 2.69
C ILE A 4 9.04 -19.16 3.78
N LYS A 5 9.29 -19.51 5.05
CA LYS A 5 9.16 -18.59 6.18
C LYS A 5 10.12 -17.41 6.06
N ASP A 6 11.35 -17.65 5.63
CA ASP A 6 12.37 -16.62 5.48
C ASP A 6 11.98 -15.63 4.38
N ILE A 7 11.49 -16.12 3.23
CA ILE A 7 10.98 -15.29 2.13
C ILE A 7 9.74 -14.51 2.59
N THR A 8 8.81 -15.16 3.28
CA THR A 8 7.60 -14.53 3.80
C THR A 8 7.95 -13.36 4.72
N ASN A 9 8.80 -13.59 5.72
CA ASN A 9 9.22 -12.54 6.65
C ASN A 9 10.00 -11.40 5.97
N PHE A 10 10.68 -11.70 4.88
CA PHE A 10 11.41 -10.68 4.12
C PHE A 10 10.48 -9.81 3.26
N ILE A 11 9.50 -10.40 2.59
CA ILE A 11 8.62 -9.71 1.61
C ILE A 11 7.45 -9.02 2.31
N PHE A 12 6.75 -9.74 3.21
CA PHE A 12 5.50 -9.31 3.81
C PHE A 12 5.76 -8.59 5.14
N LEU A 13 5.66 -7.28 5.12
CA LEU A 13 5.89 -6.41 6.29
C LEU A 13 4.61 -5.76 6.82
N GLY A 14 3.47 -6.11 6.22
CA GLY A 14 2.18 -5.58 6.64
C GLY A 14 1.81 -6.03 8.05
N LYS A 15 1.23 -5.11 8.81
CA LYS A 15 0.59 -5.39 10.09
C LYS A 15 -0.78 -6.02 9.90
N ASP A 16 -1.18 -6.87 10.81
CA ASP A 16 -2.57 -7.32 10.91
C ASP A 16 -3.43 -6.17 11.49
N ILE A 17 -4.74 -6.18 11.21
CA ILE A 17 -5.64 -5.08 11.60
C ILE A 17 -5.70 -4.88 13.13
N GLU A 18 -5.45 -5.95 13.89
CA GLU A 18 -5.37 -5.95 15.35
C GLU A 18 -4.14 -5.23 15.91
N GLU A 19 -3.09 -5.07 15.09
CA GLU A 19 -1.84 -4.41 15.46
C GLU A 19 -1.85 -2.91 15.09
N LEU A 20 -2.89 -2.47 14.36
CA LEU A 20 -3.02 -1.08 13.93
C LEU A 20 -3.44 -0.19 15.10
N THR A 21 -2.94 1.02 15.10
CA THR A 21 -3.29 2.08 16.05
C THR A 21 -4.10 3.17 15.34
N HIS A 22 -4.26 4.35 15.91
CA HIS A 22 -4.91 5.47 15.22
C HIS A 22 -3.97 6.12 14.19
N TYR A 23 -4.52 6.54 13.02
CA TYR A 23 -3.80 7.20 11.93
C TYR A 23 -4.51 8.45 11.44
N ASP A 24 -3.72 9.49 11.13
CA ASP A 24 -4.19 10.80 10.65
C ASP A 24 -4.27 10.84 9.12
N LEU A 25 -3.46 10.01 8.45
CA LEU A 25 -3.37 9.93 6.98
C LEU A 25 -3.35 8.48 6.53
N LEU A 26 -4.21 8.17 5.58
CA LEU A 26 -4.14 6.94 4.78
C LEU A 26 -3.56 7.26 3.40
N ILE A 27 -2.52 6.53 3.00
CA ILE A 27 -2.00 6.54 1.62
C ILE A 27 -2.40 5.22 0.97
N ILE A 28 -3.35 5.27 0.04
CA ILE A 28 -4.04 4.09 -0.47
C ILE A 28 -3.69 3.87 -1.94
N ASN A 29 -3.24 2.67 -2.28
CA ASN A 29 -3.24 2.24 -3.69
C ASN A 29 -4.59 1.63 -4.04
N ALA A 30 -5.33 2.33 -4.89
CA ALA A 30 -6.53 1.78 -5.52
C ALA A 30 -6.09 0.87 -6.69
N ASP A 31 -6.08 -0.45 -6.47
CA ASP A 31 -5.56 -1.41 -7.45
C ASP A 31 -6.13 -2.81 -7.20
N TRP A 32 -7.16 -3.19 -7.97
CA TRP A 32 -7.72 -4.56 -8.06
C TRP A 32 -8.37 -5.16 -6.81
N ALA A 33 -8.64 -4.39 -5.77
CA ALA A 33 -9.26 -4.88 -4.53
C ALA A 33 -10.20 -3.84 -3.91
N GLU A 34 -10.78 -2.95 -4.73
CA GLU A 34 -11.43 -1.72 -4.29
C GLU A 34 -12.61 -1.99 -3.33
N GLU A 35 -13.42 -3.01 -3.62
CA GLU A 35 -14.57 -3.35 -2.76
C GLU A 35 -14.10 -3.90 -1.40
N GLN A 36 -13.17 -4.85 -1.40
CA GLN A 36 -12.64 -5.42 -0.16
C GLN A 36 -11.90 -4.36 0.65
N LEU A 37 -11.13 -3.52 -0.03
CA LEU A 37 -10.41 -2.42 0.58
C LEU A 37 -11.35 -1.42 1.27
N ALA A 38 -12.48 -1.07 0.65
CA ALA A 38 -13.47 -0.19 1.27
C ALA A 38 -14.08 -0.81 2.54
N LYS A 39 -14.35 -2.12 2.53
CA LYS A 39 -14.82 -2.87 3.70
C LYS A 39 -13.77 -2.88 4.82
N ASP A 40 -12.50 -3.11 4.48
CA ASP A 40 -11.42 -3.08 5.47
C ASP A 40 -11.27 -1.69 6.10
N ILE A 41 -11.36 -0.61 5.29
CA ILE A 41 -11.34 0.77 5.78
C ILE A 41 -12.57 1.06 6.66
N ARG A 42 -13.74 0.50 6.34
CA ARG A 42 -14.92 0.61 7.21
C ARG A 42 -14.68 -0.07 8.56
N ILE A 43 -14.09 -1.25 8.58
CA ILE A 43 -13.71 -1.93 9.84
C ILE A 43 -12.71 -1.08 10.64
N MET A 44 -11.73 -0.45 9.97
CA MET A 44 -10.79 0.45 10.62
C MET A 44 -11.49 1.65 11.27
N PHE A 45 -12.50 2.21 10.59
CA PHE A 45 -13.31 3.31 11.12
C PHE A 45 -14.10 2.87 12.37
N ASP A 46 -14.78 1.71 12.31
CA ASP A 46 -15.59 1.17 13.42
C ASP A 46 -14.74 0.81 14.65
N ARG A 47 -13.44 0.53 14.45
CA ARG A 47 -12.47 0.25 15.52
C ARG A 47 -11.70 1.49 15.99
N ASN A 48 -12.04 2.69 15.53
CA ASN A 48 -11.31 3.94 15.83
C ASN A 48 -9.81 3.90 15.45
N ILE A 49 -9.44 3.08 14.47
CA ILE A 49 -8.10 3.09 13.85
C ILE A 49 -7.97 4.33 12.95
N ILE A 50 -9.08 4.78 12.39
CA ILE A 50 -9.26 6.05 11.69
C ILE A 50 -10.55 6.72 12.17
N ASP A 51 -10.68 8.01 11.90
CA ASP A 51 -11.88 8.78 12.21
C ASP A 51 -12.30 9.69 11.03
N LYS A 52 -13.32 10.52 11.23
CA LYS A 52 -13.84 11.45 10.22
C LYS A 52 -12.82 12.48 9.72
N ASP A 53 -11.81 12.79 10.52
CA ASP A 53 -10.79 13.81 10.23
C ASP A 53 -9.56 13.20 9.54
N THR A 54 -9.45 11.87 9.50
CA THR A 54 -8.40 11.16 8.78
C THR A 54 -8.45 11.48 7.28
N LEU A 55 -7.34 11.96 6.72
CA LEU A 55 -7.23 12.25 5.30
C LEU A 55 -6.95 10.97 4.50
N PHE A 56 -7.65 10.79 3.39
CA PHE A 56 -7.37 9.72 2.42
C PHE A 56 -6.64 10.28 1.19
N LEU A 57 -5.39 9.89 0.99
CA LEU A 57 -4.64 10.12 -0.25
C LEU A 57 -4.72 8.87 -1.10
N ILE A 58 -5.53 8.90 -2.15
CA ILE A 58 -5.72 7.77 -3.06
C ILE A 58 -4.77 7.91 -4.25
N CYS A 59 -3.90 6.93 -4.40
CA CYS A 59 -2.95 6.86 -5.49
C CYS A 59 -3.55 6.01 -6.61
N ASP A 60 -3.86 6.65 -7.73
CA ASP A 60 -4.43 5.99 -8.90
C ASP A 60 -3.30 5.36 -9.73
N SER A 61 -3.13 4.06 -9.60
CA SER A 61 -2.03 3.32 -10.22
C SER A 61 -2.45 2.49 -11.44
N HIS A 62 -3.74 2.43 -11.75
CA HIS A 62 -4.25 1.60 -12.82
C HIS A 62 -5.51 2.17 -13.48
N GLN A 63 -5.57 2.11 -14.82
CA GLN A 63 -6.79 2.37 -15.57
C GLN A 63 -7.43 1.04 -15.96
N PRO A 64 -8.60 0.69 -15.40
CA PRO A 64 -9.29 -0.51 -15.81
C PRO A 64 -9.77 -0.41 -17.28
N ASP A 65 -9.94 -1.55 -17.92
CA ASP A 65 -10.30 -1.66 -19.35
C ASP A 65 -11.60 -0.92 -19.74
N ASN A 66 -12.46 -0.61 -18.76
CA ASN A 66 -13.71 0.12 -18.95
C ASN A 66 -13.57 1.66 -18.93
N GLY A 67 -12.35 2.19 -18.92
CA GLY A 67 -12.07 3.62 -18.93
C GLY A 67 -12.29 4.37 -17.60
N ARG A 68 -12.69 3.67 -16.51
CA ARG A 68 -12.82 4.26 -15.17
C ARG A 68 -11.51 4.07 -14.40
N SER A 69 -11.12 5.07 -13.64
CA SER A 69 -9.94 4.94 -12.78
C SER A 69 -10.22 4.08 -11.54
N SER A 70 -9.24 3.33 -11.07
CA SER A 70 -9.35 2.55 -9.83
C SER A 70 -9.68 3.44 -8.64
N ALA A 71 -9.14 4.67 -8.60
CA ALA A 71 -9.49 5.64 -7.57
C ALA A 71 -10.98 6.00 -7.58
N SER A 72 -11.58 6.23 -8.77
CA SER A 72 -13.01 6.54 -8.87
C SER A 72 -13.89 5.39 -8.39
N ILE A 73 -13.49 4.16 -8.70
CA ILE A 73 -14.19 2.94 -8.25
C ILE A 73 -14.10 2.80 -6.73
N LEU A 74 -12.91 2.96 -6.16
CA LEU A 74 -12.73 2.91 -4.71
C LEU A 74 -13.55 3.98 -3.99
N ILE A 75 -13.58 5.22 -4.50
CA ILE A 75 -14.37 6.30 -3.91
C ILE A 75 -15.87 5.96 -3.86
N GLU A 76 -16.39 5.30 -4.88
CA GLU A 76 -17.79 4.85 -4.87
C GLU A 76 -18.03 3.79 -3.78
N TYR A 77 -17.13 2.82 -3.63
CA TYR A 77 -17.26 1.82 -2.56
C TYR A 77 -17.12 2.45 -1.18
N LEU A 78 -16.17 3.37 -0.95
CA LEU A 78 -16.04 4.09 0.31
C LEU A 78 -17.34 4.84 0.67
N LYS A 79 -17.98 5.51 -0.30
CA LYS A 79 -19.27 6.17 -0.09
C LYS A 79 -20.39 5.18 0.24
N ARG A 80 -20.42 4.00 -0.38
CA ARG A 80 -21.39 2.93 -0.07
C ARG A 80 -21.23 2.43 1.35
N GLU A 81 -19.98 2.36 1.84
CA GLU A 81 -19.66 2.02 3.22
C GLU A 81 -19.91 3.19 4.20
N GLY A 82 -20.44 4.33 3.74
CA GLY A 82 -20.77 5.48 4.57
C GLY A 82 -19.57 6.31 5.02
N LEU A 83 -18.40 6.15 4.37
CA LEU A 83 -17.21 6.92 4.66
C LEU A 83 -17.22 8.26 3.91
N THR A 84 -17.14 9.37 4.66
CA THR A 84 -17.23 10.74 4.15
C THR A 84 -15.95 11.55 4.36
N ASN A 85 -14.86 10.87 4.59
CA ASN A 85 -13.54 11.46 4.80
C ASN A 85 -13.11 12.36 3.65
N LYS A 86 -12.29 13.35 3.95
CA LYS A 86 -11.64 14.15 2.90
C LYS A 86 -10.73 13.27 2.07
N ILE A 87 -10.90 13.32 0.74
CA ILE A 87 -10.12 12.53 -0.22
C ILE A 87 -9.32 13.47 -1.10
N ILE A 88 -8.03 13.16 -1.27
CA ILE A 88 -7.16 13.70 -2.31
C ILE A 88 -6.81 12.56 -3.24
N VAL A 89 -6.93 12.76 -4.55
CA VAL A 89 -6.55 11.76 -5.56
C VAL A 89 -5.32 12.26 -6.30
N SER A 90 -4.35 11.38 -6.52
CA SER A 90 -3.22 11.70 -7.41
C SER A 90 -3.73 11.75 -8.86
N ASP A 91 -3.50 12.86 -9.55
CA ASP A 91 -4.07 13.14 -10.90
C ASP A 91 -3.49 12.26 -12.02
N LYS A 92 -2.51 11.40 -11.72
CA LYS A 92 -1.80 10.61 -12.74
C LYS A 92 -1.48 9.22 -12.20
N TYR A 93 -1.45 8.25 -13.13
CA TYR A 93 -0.89 6.91 -12.93
C TYR A 93 0.56 7.03 -12.50
N ILE A 94 0.76 7.16 -11.21
CA ILE A 94 2.08 7.38 -10.64
C ILE A 94 2.54 6.06 -10.05
N SER A 95 3.66 5.55 -10.50
CA SER A 95 4.32 4.40 -9.89
C SER A 95 4.63 4.70 -8.41
N ASN A 96 4.73 3.66 -7.59
CA ASN A 96 5.05 3.84 -6.17
C ASN A 96 6.27 4.75 -5.91
N PRO A 97 7.39 4.66 -6.68
CA PRO A 97 8.51 5.61 -6.56
C PRO A 97 8.14 7.05 -6.89
N GLU A 98 7.30 7.28 -7.90
CA GLU A 98 6.90 8.64 -8.30
C GLU A 98 5.98 9.29 -7.28
N ILE A 99 5.06 8.51 -6.67
CA ILE A 99 4.22 9.01 -5.56
C ILE A 99 5.12 9.50 -4.43
N LEU A 100 6.05 8.67 -3.97
CA LEU A 100 6.95 9.03 -2.87
C LEU A 100 7.79 10.27 -3.20
N LYS A 101 8.25 10.38 -4.45
CA LYS A 101 9.03 11.54 -4.94
C LYS A 101 8.23 12.83 -5.00
N ASN A 102 6.92 12.75 -5.18
CA ASN A 102 6.05 13.90 -5.40
C ASN A 102 4.97 14.09 -4.33
N ILE A 103 4.99 13.30 -3.26
CA ILE A 103 3.95 13.31 -2.24
C ILE A 103 3.75 14.68 -1.58
N ASP A 104 4.83 15.43 -1.37
CA ASP A 104 4.80 16.75 -0.77
C ASP A 104 4.07 17.79 -1.64
N LYS A 105 3.89 17.51 -2.94
CA LYS A 105 3.08 18.35 -3.83
C LYS A 105 1.58 18.09 -3.66
N LEU A 106 1.21 16.96 -3.07
CA LEU A 106 -0.18 16.56 -2.84
C LEU A 106 -0.62 16.85 -1.41
N VAL A 107 0.24 16.54 -0.45
CA VAL A 107 0.00 16.72 0.97
C VAL A 107 1.31 17.10 1.68
N ASP A 108 1.24 17.99 2.65
CA ASP A 108 2.37 18.25 3.54
C ASP A 108 2.49 17.10 4.56
N ILE A 109 3.33 16.13 4.21
CA ILE A 109 3.48 14.88 4.96
C ILE A 109 3.92 15.11 6.41
N ASN A 110 4.61 16.22 6.68
CA ASN A 110 5.13 16.53 8.01
C ASN A 110 4.04 16.89 9.02
N LYS A 111 2.86 17.30 8.56
CA LYS A 111 1.71 17.62 9.41
C LYS A 111 1.07 16.39 10.06
N TYR A 112 1.38 15.19 9.57
CA TYR A 112 0.79 13.96 10.07
C TYR A 112 1.74 13.26 11.04
N ASN A 113 1.18 12.77 12.14
CA ASN A 113 1.94 12.07 13.18
C ASN A 113 1.99 10.56 12.91
N ARG A 114 0.89 10.02 12.37
CA ARG A 114 0.76 8.59 12.09
C ARG A 114 0.16 8.38 10.71
N ILE A 115 0.86 7.62 9.91
CA ILE A 115 0.51 7.37 8.51
C ILE A 115 0.30 5.88 8.32
N LEU A 116 -0.80 5.49 7.67
CA LEU A 116 -1.01 4.11 7.25
C LEU A 116 -0.89 4.01 5.73
N ARG A 117 0.08 3.25 5.28
CA ARG A 117 0.19 2.86 3.88
C ARG A 117 -0.65 1.62 3.62
N ILE A 118 -1.59 1.68 2.68
CA ILE A 118 -2.42 0.56 2.28
C ILE A 118 -2.12 0.20 0.82
N ALA A 119 -1.69 -1.04 0.59
CA ALA A 119 -1.42 -1.58 -0.74
C ALA A 119 -1.43 -3.11 -0.69
N LYS A 120 -1.22 -3.77 -1.84
CA LYS A 120 -1.06 -5.23 -1.88
C LYS A 120 0.06 -5.68 -0.95
N ASP A 121 -0.19 -6.74 -0.20
CA ASP A 121 0.67 -7.21 0.88
C ASP A 121 2.12 -7.51 0.40
N PHE A 122 2.27 -8.13 -0.75
CA PHE A 122 3.57 -8.54 -1.28
C PHE A 122 4.48 -7.39 -1.78
N VAL A 123 3.99 -6.13 -1.81
CA VAL A 123 4.83 -4.98 -2.24
C VAL A 123 5.45 -4.23 -1.06
N ALA A 124 5.17 -4.62 0.17
CA ALA A 124 5.54 -3.88 1.37
C ALA A 124 7.04 -3.61 1.48
N ARG A 125 7.88 -4.64 1.31
CA ARG A 125 9.35 -4.48 1.38
C ARG A 125 9.87 -3.48 0.35
N ARG A 126 9.47 -3.62 -0.90
CA ARG A 126 9.89 -2.72 -1.98
C ARG A 126 9.41 -1.29 -1.74
N TRP A 127 8.21 -1.12 -1.18
CA TRP A 127 7.72 0.19 -0.81
C TRP A 127 8.60 0.83 0.28
N TYR A 128 8.94 0.10 1.35
CA TYR A 128 9.83 0.60 2.41
C TYR A 128 11.20 1.03 1.88
N MET A 129 11.78 0.27 0.97
CA MET A 129 13.07 0.62 0.36
C MET A 129 12.97 1.92 -0.45
N ASN A 130 11.92 2.08 -1.25
CA ASN A 130 11.67 3.32 -1.98
C ASN A 130 11.38 4.49 -1.04
N ALA A 131 10.58 4.28 0.00
CA ALA A 131 10.27 5.30 1.00
C ALA A 131 11.54 5.84 1.67
N LYS A 132 12.44 4.96 2.05
CA LYS A 132 13.76 5.31 2.60
C LYS A 132 14.61 6.11 1.61
N ARG A 133 14.62 5.70 0.33
CA ARG A 133 15.34 6.39 -0.75
C ARG A 133 14.86 7.83 -0.96
N TYR A 134 13.57 8.09 -0.83
CA TYR A 134 12.97 9.41 -1.03
C TYR A 134 12.76 10.19 0.25
N ASN A 135 13.45 9.81 1.35
CA ASN A 135 13.37 10.46 2.66
C ASN A 135 11.93 10.58 3.20
N PHE A 136 11.06 9.63 2.84
CA PHE A 136 9.72 9.57 3.42
C PHE A 136 9.84 9.21 4.91
N PRO A 137 9.01 9.82 5.82
CA PRO A 137 9.09 9.59 7.26
C PRO A 137 8.58 8.20 7.66
N ILE A 138 9.35 7.17 7.37
CA ILE A 138 8.98 5.75 7.58
C ILE A 138 8.80 5.38 9.05
N ASP A 139 9.41 6.11 9.96
CA ASP A 139 9.25 6.00 11.41
C ASP A 139 7.84 6.35 11.90
N LYS A 140 7.10 7.15 11.12
CA LYS A 140 5.69 7.49 11.36
C LYS A 140 4.72 6.60 10.60
N CYS A 141 5.22 5.66 9.77
CA CYS A 141 4.40 4.94 8.80
C CYS A 141 4.34 3.45 9.09
N ASP A 142 3.12 2.96 9.22
CA ASP A 142 2.83 1.52 9.19
C ASP A 142 2.31 1.10 7.81
N PHE A 143 2.33 -0.18 7.54
CA PHE A 143 1.85 -0.78 6.30
C PHE A 143 0.74 -1.78 6.61
N TYR A 144 -0.40 -1.66 5.91
CA TYR A 144 -1.47 -2.65 5.90
C TYR A 144 -1.53 -3.32 4.53
N GLY A 145 -1.40 -4.64 4.53
CA GLY A 145 -1.39 -5.45 3.32
C GLY A 145 -2.79 -5.92 2.93
N VAL A 146 -3.27 -5.50 1.76
CA VAL A 146 -4.54 -5.99 1.20
C VAL A 146 -4.28 -7.23 0.36
N VAL A 147 -5.10 -8.25 0.57
CA VAL A 147 -5.11 -9.46 -0.27
C VAL A 147 -5.94 -9.16 -1.51
N ASP A 148 -5.35 -9.31 -2.69
CA ASP A 148 -6.05 -9.10 -3.96
C ASP A 148 -6.85 -10.35 -4.39
N ASN A 149 -7.61 -10.22 -5.48
CA ASN A 149 -8.45 -11.28 -6.02
C ASN A 149 -7.71 -12.58 -6.43
N ARG A 150 -6.37 -12.57 -6.40
CA ARG A 150 -5.53 -13.76 -6.63
C ARG A 150 -5.18 -14.50 -5.36
N ASN A 151 -5.65 -14.03 -4.20
CA ASN A 151 -5.39 -14.59 -2.86
C ASN A 151 -3.88 -14.68 -2.53
N ILE A 152 -3.09 -13.70 -2.97
CA ILE A 152 -1.66 -13.66 -2.68
C ILE A 152 -1.46 -12.97 -1.32
N SER A 153 -1.29 -13.77 -0.28
CA SER A 153 -1.09 -13.31 1.10
C SER A 153 0.16 -13.92 1.72
N LYS A 154 0.57 -13.41 2.87
CA LYS A 154 1.69 -13.98 3.67
C LYS A 154 1.51 -15.47 4.01
N ASN A 155 0.25 -15.95 4.08
CA ASN A 155 -0.07 -17.33 4.47
C ASN A 155 -0.27 -18.28 3.27
N ASP A 156 -0.46 -17.74 2.06
CA ASP A 156 -0.95 -18.53 0.92
C ASP A 156 -0.14 -18.39 -0.36
N TRP A 157 0.76 -17.40 -0.46
CA TRP A 157 1.50 -17.12 -1.70
C TRP A 157 2.20 -18.34 -2.33
N TYR A 158 2.71 -19.26 -1.51
CA TYR A 158 3.44 -20.45 -1.91
C TYR A 158 2.55 -21.63 -2.33
N LYS A 159 1.22 -21.49 -2.20
CA LYS A 159 0.24 -22.52 -2.53
C LYS A 159 -0.25 -22.44 -3.97
N SER A 160 0.11 -21.42 -4.71
CA SER A 160 -0.27 -21.24 -6.12
C SER A 160 0.90 -20.78 -6.97
N GLU A 161 0.91 -21.19 -8.23
CA GLU A 161 1.92 -20.75 -9.20
C GLU A 161 1.91 -19.22 -9.37
N ALA A 162 0.71 -18.63 -9.43
CA ALA A 162 0.55 -17.17 -9.52
C ALA A 162 1.18 -16.44 -8.31
N GLY A 163 0.99 -16.96 -7.11
CA GLY A 163 1.58 -16.42 -5.89
C GLY A 163 3.10 -16.56 -5.87
N ILE A 164 3.61 -17.76 -6.20
CA ILE A 164 5.05 -18.02 -6.28
C ILE A 164 5.71 -17.08 -7.29
N ASN A 165 5.20 -17.03 -8.52
CA ASN A 165 5.74 -16.17 -9.56
C ASN A 165 5.72 -14.70 -9.17
N LYS A 166 4.65 -14.24 -8.51
CA LYS A 166 4.53 -12.84 -8.08
C LYS A 166 5.51 -12.48 -6.98
N VAL A 167 5.62 -13.31 -5.95
CA VAL A 167 6.54 -13.07 -4.83
C VAL A 167 8.00 -13.17 -5.29
N MET A 168 8.34 -14.13 -6.13
CA MET A 168 9.69 -14.23 -6.69
C MET A 168 10.04 -13.04 -7.58
N LYS A 169 9.08 -12.52 -8.36
CA LYS A 169 9.28 -11.27 -9.11
C LYS A 169 9.54 -10.07 -8.20
N GLU A 170 8.83 -9.95 -7.07
CA GLU A 170 9.12 -8.89 -6.10
C GLU A 170 10.52 -9.05 -5.48
N PHE A 171 10.95 -10.27 -5.23
CA PHE A 171 12.30 -10.55 -4.73
C PHE A 171 13.38 -10.07 -5.72
N ILE A 172 13.19 -10.34 -7.02
CA ILE A 172 14.08 -9.86 -8.10
C ILE A 172 14.06 -8.32 -8.15
N ASN A 173 12.88 -7.69 -8.15
CA ASN A 173 12.74 -6.24 -8.15
C ASN A 173 13.46 -5.57 -6.97
N ILE A 174 13.43 -6.19 -5.79
CA ILE A 174 14.14 -5.73 -4.60
C ILE A 174 15.65 -5.84 -4.79
N GLY A 175 16.12 -6.96 -5.35
CA GLY A 175 17.53 -7.15 -5.68
C GLY A 175 18.05 -6.08 -6.66
N GLU A 176 17.30 -5.80 -7.72
CA GLU A 176 17.62 -4.73 -8.68
C GLU A 176 17.65 -3.35 -8.03
N LEU A 177 16.69 -3.04 -7.16
CA LEU A 177 16.69 -1.79 -6.40
C LEU A 177 17.94 -1.66 -5.52
N THR A 178 18.34 -2.71 -4.84
CA THR A 178 19.53 -2.74 -4.00
C THR A 178 20.78 -2.50 -4.82
N ILE A 179 20.94 -3.21 -5.95
CA ILE A 179 22.10 -3.04 -6.86
C ILE A 179 22.15 -1.60 -7.37
N ASN A 180 21.04 -1.06 -7.84
CA ASN A 180 21.02 0.28 -8.46
C ASN A 180 21.17 1.43 -7.45
N ASN A 181 20.84 1.23 -6.19
CA ASN A 181 20.82 2.29 -5.18
C ASN A 181 21.97 2.22 -4.18
N GLU A 182 22.33 1.03 -3.75
CA GLU A 182 23.31 0.82 -2.66
C GLU A 182 24.63 0.26 -3.16
N LEU A 183 24.61 -0.50 -4.25
CA LEU A 183 25.78 -1.14 -4.83
C LEU A 183 26.20 -0.52 -6.17
N SER A 184 25.58 0.61 -6.59
CA SER A 184 26.05 1.29 -7.80
C SER A 184 27.52 1.68 -7.61
N ILE A 185 28.38 0.87 -8.18
CA ILE A 185 29.81 1.11 -8.26
C ILE A 185 29.97 2.41 -9.06
N LYS A 186 30.45 3.46 -8.38
CA LYS A 186 30.84 4.71 -9.04
C LYS A 186 32.06 4.47 -9.90
#